data_bfda1d102942b960d80f5c73eb487cd3
#
_entry.id   bfda1d102942b960d80f5c73eb487cd3
#
_cell.length_a   1.000
_cell.length_b   1.000
_cell.length_c   1.000
_cell.angle_alpha   90.00
_cell.angle_beta   90.00
_cell.angle_gamma   90.00
#
_symmetry.space_group_name_H-M   'P 1'
#
loop_
_entity.id
_entity.type
_entity.pdbx_description
1 polymer ?
#
loop_
_entity_poly.entity_id
_entity_poly.type
_entity_poly.pdbx_seq_one_letter_code
_entity_poly.pdbx_strand_id
1 'polypeptide(L)'
;MPWLLDSAIGYDVIVEEETEAVAGLALQGPTSFAILRDAGFADVERLKVFDLAEFAHDGAAVTISRTGFTGDLGYELFVPAGKALSLWDRLMAAGELRGIRAIGYTALNRARLEAGLIVANADFTTAEHAIRADRLRMPDEIGLGFMVDPEKGHFNGHRAILEARARKKLRHVLVGLEIEGNVPAEHAIVYYRKSQEVGLVSSAMWSPMAKRNIAIASLQRPYGDTIVDDLWVEIYAMRELQYQKLMKRAKIAPRPFIRLDRRTANPPADF
;
A
#
# COMPACT_ATOMS: atom_id res chain seq x y z
N MET A 1 2.30 -17.80 10.12
CA MET A 1 1.98 -18.49 11.40
C MET A 1 3.24 -18.91 12.20
N PRO A 2 4.23 -19.71 11.70
CA PRO A 2 5.39 -20.14 12.50
C PRO A 2 6.13 -19.01 13.22
N TRP A 3 6.42 -17.92 12.54
CA TRP A 3 7.07 -16.75 13.13
C TRP A 3 6.33 -16.14 14.34
N LEU A 4 5.00 -16.11 14.31
CA LEU A 4 4.20 -15.61 15.44
C LEU A 4 4.24 -16.56 16.62
N LEU A 5 4.14 -17.87 16.36
CA LEU A 5 4.25 -18.91 17.39
C LEU A 5 5.61 -18.91 18.07
N ASP A 6 6.70 -18.81 17.28
CA ASP A 6 8.06 -18.71 17.80
C ASP A 6 8.25 -17.43 18.65
N SER A 7 7.66 -16.32 18.21
CA SER A 7 7.73 -15.04 18.91
C SER A 7 6.88 -15.01 20.19
N ALA A 8 5.88 -15.88 20.31
CA ALA A 8 5.02 -16.01 21.49
C ALA A 8 5.66 -16.80 22.64
N ILE A 9 6.77 -17.51 22.39
CA ILE A 9 7.43 -18.32 23.43
C ILE A 9 7.84 -17.44 24.60
N GLY A 10 7.39 -17.81 25.80
CA GLY A 10 7.67 -17.09 27.05
C GLY A 10 6.67 -15.97 27.39
N TYR A 11 5.65 -15.75 26.56
CA TYR A 11 4.55 -14.85 26.84
C TYR A 11 3.28 -15.62 27.19
N ASP A 12 2.43 -15.06 28.04
CA ASP A 12 1.10 -15.59 28.34
C ASP A 12 0.10 -15.09 27.29
N VAL A 13 0.18 -15.68 26.09
CA VAL A 13 -0.65 -15.32 24.93
C VAL A 13 -1.04 -16.57 24.15
N ILE A 14 -2.22 -16.53 23.52
CA ILE A 14 -2.70 -17.54 22.59
C ILE A 14 -2.63 -16.93 21.18
N VAL A 15 -2.06 -17.68 20.23
CA VAL A 15 -1.99 -17.30 18.82
C VAL A 15 -2.78 -18.32 18.01
N GLU A 16 -3.88 -17.88 17.41
CA GLU A 16 -4.79 -18.70 16.60
C GLU A 16 -4.90 -18.15 15.19
N GLU A 17 -5.10 -19.02 14.22
CA GLU A 17 -5.36 -18.66 12.83
C GLU A 17 -6.86 -18.71 12.54
N GLU A 18 -7.44 -17.59 12.15
CA GLU A 18 -8.87 -17.45 11.85
C GLU A 18 -9.15 -17.16 10.37
N THR A 19 -8.20 -17.41 9.49
CA THR A 19 -8.29 -17.06 8.05
C THR A 19 -9.58 -17.57 7.40
N GLU A 20 -10.00 -18.80 7.73
CA GLU A 20 -11.23 -19.40 7.15
C GLU A 20 -12.51 -18.99 7.90
N ALA A 21 -12.37 -18.47 9.12
CA ALA A 21 -13.51 -18.09 9.97
C ALA A 21 -13.99 -16.66 9.71
N VAL A 22 -13.11 -15.78 9.20
CA VAL A 22 -13.37 -14.35 9.03
C VAL A 22 -13.25 -13.94 7.56
N ALA A 23 -14.27 -13.27 7.05
CA ALA A 23 -14.24 -12.64 5.73
C ALA A 23 -14.01 -11.13 5.86
N GLY A 24 -13.19 -10.56 4.96
CA GLY A 24 -12.92 -9.12 4.86
C GLY A 24 -13.54 -8.51 3.60
N LEU A 25 -14.27 -7.41 3.75
CA LEU A 25 -14.76 -6.60 2.64
C LEU A 25 -14.16 -5.19 2.72
N ALA A 26 -13.74 -4.63 1.60
CA ALA A 26 -13.25 -3.25 1.52
C ALA A 26 -14.22 -2.38 0.75
N LEU A 27 -14.84 -1.40 1.41
CA LEU A 27 -15.70 -0.38 0.82
C LEU A 27 -14.93 0.93 0.73
N GLN A 28 -14.56 1.35 -0.47
CA GLN A 28 -13.64 2.45 -0.69
C GLN A 28 -14.23 3.48 -1.66
N GLY A 29 -13.90 4.74 -1.49
CA GLY A 29 -14.29 5.83 -2.36
C GLY A 29 -15.15 6.89 -1.66
N PRO A 30 -15.47 8.00 -2.35
CA PRO A 30 -16.10 9.17 -1.74
C PRO A 30 -17.46 8.89 -1.11
N THR A 31 -18.24 7.97 -1.66
CA THR A 31 -19.58 7.63 -1.18
C THR A 31 -19.59 6.51 -0.12
N SER A 32 -18.44 5.98 0.29
CA SER A 32 -18.35 4.83 1.21
C SER A 32 -19.01 5.08 2.56
N PHE A 33 -18.89 6.27 3.11
CA PHE A 33 -19.56 6.66 4.36
C PHE A 33 -21.09 6.64 4.20
N ALA A 34 -21.60 7.29 3.15
CA ALA A 34 -23.02 7.36 2.87
C ALA A 34 -23.63 5.96 2.65
N ILE A 35 -22.91 5.07 1.96
CA ILE A 35 -23.34 3.68 1.75
C ILE A 35 -23.44 2.91 3.08
N LEU A 36 -22.46 3.05 3.99
CA LEU A 36 -22.51 2.42 5.31
C LEU A 36 -23.71 2.91 6.13
N ARG A 37 -23.96 4.23 6.12
CA ARG A 37 -25.11 4.83 6.78
C ARG A 37 -26.42 4.30 6.19
N ASP A 38 -26.56 4.30 4.87
CA ASP A 38 -27.76 3.82 4.18
C ASP A 38 -27.93 2.29 4.34
N ALA A 39 -26.84 1.56 4.51
CA ALA A 39 -26.85 0.17 4.92
C ALA A 39 -27.27 -0.05 6.39
N GLY A 40 -27.49 1.02 7.17
CA GLY A 40 -27.98 0.97 8.54
C GLY A 40 -26.92 0.73 9.61
N PHE A 41 -25.65 1.05 9.34
CA PHE A 41 -24.59 1.09 10.35
C PHE A 41 -24.63 2.45 11.06
N ALA A 42 -25.45 2.55 12.10
CA ALA A 42 -25.57 3.76 12.90
C ALA A 42 -24.24 4.10 13.60
N ASP A 43 -23.98 5.39 13.77
CA ASP A 43 -22.80 5.90 14.46
C ASP A 43 -21.43 5.64 13.77
N VAL A 44 -21.42 5.15 12.53
CA VAL A 44 -20.18 4.95 11.76
C VAL A 44 -19.41 6.27 11.52
N GLU A 45 -20.11 7.41 11.57
CA GLU A 45 -19.52 8.75 11.47
C GLU A 45 -18.56 9.08 12.62
N ARG A 46 -18.64 8.38 13.74
CA ARG A 46 -17.74 8.56 14.89
C ARG A 46 -16.34 8.02 14.64
N LEU A 47 -16.19 7.10 13.69
CA LEU A 47 -14.89 6.52 13.39
C LEU A 47 -13.96 7.56 12.76
N LYS A 48 -12.88 7.86 13.45
CA LYS A 48 -11.74 8.61 12.90
C LYS A 48 -10.86 7.68 12.08
N VAL A 49 -9.94 8.26 11.30
CA VAL A 49 -8.95 7.46 10.56
C VAL A 49 -8.17 6.56 11.53
N PHE A 50 -8.11 5.27 11.20
CA PHE A 50 -7.54 4.18 11.99
C PHE A 50 -8.34 3.74 13.22
N ASP A 51 -9.50 4.34 13.48
CA ASP A 51 -10.42 3.80 14.47
C ASP A 51 -11.14 2.56 13.92
N LEU A 52 -11.57 1.70 14.84
CA LEU A 52 -12.43 0.57 14.57
C LEU A 52 -13.50 0.45 15.65
N ALA A 53 -14.65 -0.11 15.30
CA ALA A 53 -15.72 -0.45 16.24
C ALA A 53 -16.52 -1.65 15.74
N GLU A 54 -17.23 -2.29 16.69
CA GLU A 54 -18.16 -3.37 16.39
C GLU A 54 -19.56 -2.84 16.12
N PHE A 55 -20.20 -3.43 15.12
CA PHE A 55 -21.57 -3.18 14.71
C PHE A 55 -22.32 -4.50 14.56
N ALA A 56 -23.65 -4.46 14.44
CA ALA A 56 -24.47 -5.65 14.28
C ALA A 56 -24.87 -5.88 12.81
N HIS A 57 -24.78 -7.14 12.35
CA HIS A 57 -25.29 -7.58 11.07
C HIS A 57 -25.81 -9.02 11.16
N ASP A 58 -27.10 -9.20 10.87
CA ASP A 58 -27.77 -10.52 10.84
C ASP A 58 -27.49 -11.42 12.06
N GLY A 59 -27.48 -10.82 13.26
CA GLY A 59 -27.23 -11.51 14.52
C GLY A 59 -25.74 -11.82 14.79
N ALA A 60 -24.83 -11.31 13.98
CA ALA A 60 -23.39 -11.41 14.17
C ALA A 60 -22.74 -10.03 14.38
N ALA A 61 -21.55 -10.02 14.99
CA ALA A 61 -20.72 -8.82 15.05
C ALA A 61 -20.00 -8.60 13.71
N VAL A 62 -19.93 -7.34 13.29
CA VAL A 62 -19.11 -6.86 12.17
C VAL A 62 -18.14 -5.83 12.73
N THR A 63 -16.85 -6.07 12.63
CA THR A 63 -15.85 -5.06 12.93
C THR A 63 -15.66 -4.16 11.72
N ILE A 64 -15.93 -2.87 11.88
CA ILE A 64 -15.70 -1.88 10.82
C ILE A 64 -14.54 -1.00 11.25
N SER A 65 -13.49 -0.95 10.43
CA SER A 65 -12.37 -0.03 10.61
C SER A 65 -12.40 1.05 9.53
N ARG A 66 -12.04 2.29 9.91
CA ARG A 66 -11.86 3.38 8.96
C ARG A 66 -10.44 3.35 8.41
N THR A 67 -10.19 2.34 7.61
CA THR A 67 -8.93 2.04 6.95
C THR A 67 -9.15 1.72 5.48
N GLY A 68 -8.07 1.64 4.70
CA GLY A 68 -8.17 1.26 3.30
C GLY A 68 -6.87 1.39 2.54
N PHE A 69 -6.85 0.79 1.37
CA PHE A 69 -5.67 0.66 0.54
C PHE A 69 -5.74 1.46 -0.77
N THR A 70 -6.64 2.46 -0.84
CA THR A 70 -6.88 3.24 -2.07
C THR A 70 -6.46 4.71 -1.96
N GLY A 71 -6.11 5.18 -0.74
CA GLY A 71 -5.80 6.58 -0.50
C GLY A 71 -7.02 7.51 -0.48
N ASP A 72 -8.21 6.96 -0.60
CA ASP A 72 -9.49 7.66 -0.50
C ASP A 72 -10.16 7.43 0.86
N LEU A 73 -11.33 8.05 1.09
CA LEU A 73 -12.23 7.68 2.17
C LEU A 73 -12.59 6.21 2.00
N GLY A 74 -12.53 5.44 3.08
CA GLY A 74 -12.82 4.03 2.98
C GLY A 74 -12.90 3.32 4.32
N TYR A 75 -13.47 2.14 4.28
CA TYR A 75 -13.69 1.26 5.41
C TYR A 75 -13.37 -0.18 5.04
N GLU A 76 -12.88 -0.91 6.01
CA GLU A 76 -12.70 -2.36 5.92
C GLU A 76 -13.62 -3.02 6.94
N LEU A 77 -14.38 -4.02 6.49
CA LEU A 77 -15.41 -4.69 7.28
C LEU A 77 -15.00 -6.15 7.45
N PHE A 78 -14.94 -6.61 8.67
CA PHE A 78 -14.60 -7.99 9.02
C PHE A 78 -15.82 -8.66 9.69
N VAL A 79 -16.23 -9.81 9.16
CA VAL A 79 -17.45 -10.52 9.56
C VAL A 79 -17.20 -12.03 9.56
N PRO A 80 -17.90 -12.82 10.38
CA PRO A 80 -17.85 -14.28 10.25
C PRO A 80 -18.12 -14.73 8.81
N ALA A 81 -17.32 -15.64 8.28
CA ALA A 81 -17.33 -16.02 6.85
C ALA A 81 -18.74 -16.41 6.34
N GLY A 82 -19.55 -17.09 7.17
CA GLY A 82 -20.94 -17.43 6.82
C GLY A 82 -21.90 -16.24 6.66
N LYS A 83 -21.48 -15.01 7.02
CA LYS A 83 -22.24 -13.76 6.87
C LYS A 83 -21.72 -12.84 5.78
N ALA A 84 -20.64 -13.23 5.12
CA ALA A 84 -19.98 -12.38 4.11
C ALA A 84 -20.89 -12.05 2.93
N LEU A 85 -21.65 -13.02 2.41
CA LEU A 85 -22.53 -12.82 1.26
C LEU A 85 -23.68 -11.87 1.63
N SER A 86 -24.34 -12.06 2.75
CA SER A 86 -25.44 -11.18 3.17
C SER A 86 -24.95 -9.75 3.44
N LEU A 87 -23.72 -9.57 3.96
CA LEU A 87 -23.12 -8.26 4.13
C LEU A 87 -22.80 -7.61 2.78
N TRP A 88 -22.25 -8.37 1.84
CA TRP A 88 -22.00 -7.91 0.47
C TRP A 88 -23.30 -7.44 -0.19
N ASP A 89 -24.35 -8.25 -0.17
CA ASP A 89 -25.65 -7.92 -0.80
C ASP A 89 -26.28 -6.67 -0.16
N ARG A 90 -26.16 -6.53 1.16
CA ARG A 90 -26.63 -5.33 1.89
C ARG A 90 -25.89 -4.08 1.44
N LEU A 91 -24.57 -4.13 1.31
CA LEU A 91 -23.77 -3.00 0.85
C LEU A 91 -24.04 -2.66 -0.62
N MET A 92 -24.17 -3.68 -1.49
CA MET A 92 -24.47 -3.47 -2.90
C MET A 92 -25.86 -2.86 -3.10
N ALA A 93 -26.87 -3.29 -2.35
CA ALA A 93 -28.21 -2.72 -2.38
C ALA A 93 -28.23 -1.26 -1.88
N ALA A 94 -27.56 -0.97 -0.75
CA ALA A 94 -27.47 0.39 -0.21
C ALA A 94 -26.70 1.34 -1.15
N GLY A 95 -25.71 0.81 -1.87
CA GLY A 95 -24.84 1.58 -2.76
C GLY A 95 -25.35 1.72 -4.21
N GLU A 96 -26.47 1.08 -4.59
CA GLU A 96 -26.94 1.05 -5.98
C GLU A 96 -27.12 2.46 -6.56
N LEU A 97 -27.86 3.32 -5.86
CA LEU A 97 -28.11 4.71 -6.28
C LEU A 97 -26.88 5.62 -6.13
N ARG A 98 -25.86 5.17 -5.39
CA ARG A 98 -24.59 5.88 -5.19
C ARG A 98 -23.49 5.41 -6.13
N GLY A 99 -23.83 4.51 -7.06
CA GLY A 99 -22.90 4.01 -8.07
C GLY A 99 -21.83 3.07 -7.55
N ILE A 100 -22.10 2.29 -6.48
CA ILE A 100 -21.19 1.25 -5.99
C ILE A 100 -20.85 0.27 -7.13
N ARG A 101 -19.59 -0.16 -7.18
CA ARG A 101 -19.10 -1.12 -8.16
C ARG A 101 -18.14 -2.10 -7.51
N ALA A 102 -18.28 -3.37 -7.83
CA ALA A 102 -17.20 -4.32 -7.56
C ALA A 102 -16.00 -3.99 -8.45
N ILE A 103 -14.80 -3.95 -7.86
CA ILE A 103 -13.56 -3.66 -8.58
C ILE A 103 -12.62 -4.87 -8.57
N GLY A 104 -11.87 -5.04 -9.66
CA GLY A 104 -10.85 -6.07 -9.74
C GLY A 104 -9.49 -5.62 -9.18
N TYR A 105 -8.59 -6.59 -9.01
CA TYR A 105 -7.25 -6.39 -8.46
C TYR A 105 -6.44 -5.32 -9.22
N THR A 106 -6.56 -5.24 -10.55
CA THR A 106 -5.85 -4.23 -11.35
C THR A 106 -6.27 -2.79 -10.99
N ALA A 107 -7.57 -2.57 -10.73
CA ALA A 107 -8.06 -1.26 -10.30
C ALA A 107 -7.57 -0.91 -8.89
N LEU A 108 -7.60 -1.87 -7.96
CA LEU A 108 -7.05 -1.72 -6.62
C LEU A 108 -5.55 -1.40 -6.66
N ASN A 109 -4.77 -2.14 -7.48
CA ASN A 109 -3.33 -1.91 -7.64
C ASN A 109 -3.03 -0.50 -8.17
N ARG A 110 -3.88 0.02 -9.06
CA ARG A 110 -3.75 1.41 -9.52
C ARG A 110 -4.03 2.42 -8.41
N ALA A 111 -5.12 2.25 -7.69
CA ALA A 111 -5.49 3.16 -6.58
C ALA A 111 -4.41 3.18 -5.48
N ARG A 112 -3.89 2.01 -5.05
CA ARG A 112 -2.84 1.95 -4.04
C ARG A 112 -1.54 2.63 -4.50
N LEU A 113 -1.20 2.53 -5.80
CA LEU A 113 -0.02 3.18 -6.35
C LEU A 113 -0.17 4.70 -6.35
N GLU A 114 -1.32 5.24 -6.73
CA GLU A 114 -1.65 6.67 -6.59
C GLU A 114 -1.53 7.15 -5.14
N ALA A 115 -1.98 6.32 -4.21
CA ALA A 115 -1.83 6.56 -2.77
C ALA A 115 -0.39 6.40 -2.25
N GLY A 116 0.55 5.94 -3.09
CA GLY A 116 1.94 5.69 -2.71
C GLY A 116 2.14 4.54 -1.73
N LEU A 117 1.13 3.66 -1.59
CA LEU A 117 1.17 2.48 -0.72
C LEU A 117 1.93 1.34 -1.39
N ILE A 118 2.72 0.63 -0.59
CA ILE A 118 3.59 -0.45 -1.05
C ILE A 118 2.97 -1.82 -0.78
N VAL A 119 3.32 -2.78 -1.61
CA VAL A 119 2.89 -4.19 -1.50
C VAL A 119 4.10 -5.07 -1.29
N ALA A 120 4.04 -5.93 -0.27
CA ALA A 120 5.04 -6.95 -0.02
C ALA A 120 5.17 -7.90 -1.22
N ASN A 121 6.39 -8.27 -1.56
CA ASN A 121 6.76 -9.11 -2.71
C ASN A 121 6.45 -8.51 -4.11
N ALA A 122 5.86 -7.30 -4.15
CA ALA A 122 5.77 -6.50 -5.36
C ALA A 122 6.78 -5.34 -5.33
N ASP A 123 6.73 -4.49 -4.29
CA ASP A 123 7.62 -3.33 -4.18
C ASP A 123 8.90 -3.62 -3.39
N PHE A 124 8.91 -4.64 -2.56
CA PHE A 124 10.09 -5.12 -1.84
C PHE A 124 9.97 -6.62 -1.52
N THR A 125 11.09 -7.31 -1.44
CA THR A 125 11.12 -8.74 -1.09
C THR A 125 11.04 -8.91 0.42
N THR A 126 10.09 -9.73 0.89
CA THR A 126 9.99 -10.09 2.31
C THR A 126 11.10 -11.06 2.73
N ALA A 127 11.38 -11.14 4.03
CA ALA A 127 12.40 -12.05 4.54
C ALA A 127 12.11 -13.53 4.21
N GLU A 128 10.83 -13.92 4.18
CA GLU A 128 10.38 -15.26 3.82
C GLU A 128 10.71 -15.63 2.37
N HIS A 129 10.64 -14.67 1.45
CA HIS A 129 10.88 -14.89 0.02
C HIS A 129 12.29 -14.52 -0.42
N ALA A 130 13.11 -13.96 0.47
CA ALA A 130 14.46 -13.54 0.15
C ALA A 130 15.43 -14.73 0.16
N ILE A 131 15.82 -15.21 -1.02
CA ILE A 131 16.84 -16.28 -1.16
C ILE A 131 18.23 -15.77 -0.77
N ARG A 132 18.51 -14.47 -0.97
CA ARG A 132 19.79 -13.85 -0.68
C ARG A 132 19.63 -12.66 0.26
N ALA A 133 20.59 -12.52 1.20
CA ALA A 133 20.57 -11.45 2.20
C ALA A 133 20.61 -10.03 1.60
N ASP A 134 21.17 -9.85 0.40
CA ASP A 134 21.20 -8.56 -0.29
C ASP A 134 19.83 -8.09 -0.80
N ARG A 135 18.86 -9.01 -0.87
CA ARG A 135 17.47 -8.69 -1.22
C ARG A 135 16.63 -8.23 -0.04
N LEU A 136 17.08 -8.47 1.18
CA LEU A 136 16.41 -8.01 2.39
C LEU A 136 16.37 -6.49 2.44
N ARG A 137 15.30 -5.94 2.99
CA ARG A 137 15.12 -4.50 3.19
C ARG A 137 14.78 -4.22 4.65
N MET A 138 15.45 -3.21 5.20
CA MET A 138 15.07 -2.65 6.49
C MET A 138 13.85 -1.73 6.33
N PRO A 139 13.03 -1.55 7.38
CA PRO A 139 11.92 -0.59 7.33
C PRO A 139 12.32 0.80 6.82
N ASP A 140 13.49 1.28 7.20
CA ASP A 140 14.06 2.56 6.75
C ASP A 140 14.30 2.61 5.23
N GLU A 141 14.62 1.48 4.61
CA GLU A 141 14.89 1.42 3.17
C GLU A 141 13.62 1.42 2.32
N ILE A 142 12.50 1.03 2.90
CA ILE A 142 11.18 1.01 2.24
C ILE A 142 10.27 2.17 2.65
N GLY A 143 10.82 3.13 3.41
CA GLY A 143 10.10 4.34 3.83
C GLY A 143 9.16 4.11 5.01
N LEU A 144 9.30 3.02 5.76
CA LEU A 144 8.52 2.69 6.97
C LEU A 144 9.31 2.85 8.26
N GLY A 145 10.51 3.44 8.21
CA GLY A 145 11.35 3.65 9.38
C GLY A 145 10.70 4.49 10.49
N PHE A 146 9.75 5.37 10.13
CA PHE A 146 8.98 6.18 11.09
C PHE A 146 8.05 5.35 11.99
N MET A 147 7.71 4.13 11.58
CA MET A 147 6.88 3.21 12.37
C MET A 147 7.68 2.45 13.43
N VAL A 148 9.01 2.55 13.38
CA VAL A 148 9.90 1.87 14.32
C VAL A 148 10.26 2.80 15.46
N ASP A 149 9.70 2.54 16.63
CA ASP A 149 10.07 3.20 17.88
C ASP A 149 11.20 2.43 18.56
N PRO A 150 12.44 2.94 18.54
CA PRO A 150 13.58 2.29 19.17
C PRO A 150 13.54 2.34 20.70
N GLU A 151 12.75 3.26 21.28
CA GLU A 151 12.71 3.48 22.74
C GLU A 151 11.67 2.61 23.45
N LYS A 152 10.80 1.90 22.70
CA LYS A 152 9.74 1.05 23.29
C LYS A 152 10.26 -0.21 24.01
N GLY A 153 11.57 -0.40 24.08
CA GLY A 153 12.19 -1.59 24.66
C GLY A 153 12.51 -2.66 23.61
N HIS A 154 12.66 -3.91 24.09
CA HIS A 154 13.07 -5.01 23.22
C HIS A 154 11.94 -5.46 22.29
N PHE A 155 12.28 -5.69 21.02
CA PHE A 155 11.42 -6.34 20.02
C PHE A 155 12.27 -7.08 18.99
N ASN A 156 11.67 -8.00 18.24
CA ASN A 156 12.38 -8.76 17.22
C ASN A 156 12.95 -7.84 16.14
N GLY A 157 14.27 -7.88 15.95
CA GLY A 157 14.98 -7.01 15.01
C GLY A 157 15.50 -5.69 15.60
N HIS A 158 15.18 -5.34 16.86
CA HIS A 158 15.61 -4.09 17.51
C HIS A 158 17.09 -3.82 17.34
N ARG A 159 17.96 -4.76 17.79
CA ARG A 159 19.41 -4.63 17.68
C ARG A 159 19.88 -4.45 16.23
N ALA A 160 19.33 -5.21 15.30
CA ALA A 160 19.72 -5.15 13.89
C ALA A 160 19.40 -3.79 13.27
N ILE A 161 18.24 -3.21 13.59
CA ILE A 161 17.82 -1.89 13.10
C ILE A 161 18.73 -0.80 13.67
N LEU A 162 18.99 -0.80 14.99
CA LEU A 162 19.88 0.17 15.61
C LEU A 162 21.29 0.11 15.04
N GLU A 163 21.83 -1.10 14.86
CA GLU A 163 23.14 -1.30 14.28
C GLU A 163 23.20 -0.84 12.81
N ALA A 164 22.17 -1.11 12.02
CA ALA A 164 22.12 -0.66 10.63
C ALA A 164 22.07 0.87 10.51
N ARG A 165 21.30 1.53 11.39
CA ARG A 165 21.22 2.99 11.46
C ARG A 165 22.57 3.60 11.90
N ALA A 166 23.15 3.10 13.00
CA ALA A 166 24.42 3.61 13.55
C ALA A 166 25.59 3.45 12.58
N ARG A 167 25.67 2.31 11.89
CA ARG A 167 26.77 2.00 10.96
C ARG A 167 26.51 2.48 9.53
N LYS A 168 25.42 3.22 9.27
CA LYS A 168 25.03 3.70 7.93
C LYS A 168 25.00 2.56 6.90
N LYS A 169 24.52 1.38 7.29
CA LYS A 169 24.43 0.19 6.44
C LYS A 169 23.19 0.17 5.53
N LEU A 170 22.33 1.19 5.60
CA LEU A 170 21.17 1.32 4.73
C LEU A 170 21.64 1.59 3.30
N ARG A 171 21.43 0.63 2.41
CA ARG A 171 21.97 0.65 1.04
C ARG A 171 20.98 1.17 0.01
N HIS A 172 19.68 1.09 0.32
CA HIS A 172 18.62 1.44 -0.61
C HIS A 172 17.70 2.50 -0.03
N VAL A 173 16.95 3.13 -0.93
CA VAL A 173 15.83 4.01 -0.59
C VAL A 173 14.69 3.74 -1.56
N LEU A 174 13.48 3.62 -1.04
CA LEU A 174 12.27 3.50 -1.85
C LEU A 174 11.71 4.89 -2.13
N VAL A 175 11.62 5.24 -3.41
CA VAL A 175 11.21 6.56 -3.87
C VAL A 175 9.99 6.50 -4.77
N GLY A 176 9.24 7.60 -4.84
CA GLY A 176 8.32 7.87 -5.92
C GLY A 176 9.05 8.47 -7.10
N LEU A 177 8.65 8.10 -8.31
CA LEU A 177 9.14 8.70 -9.56
C LEU A 177 7.98 9.22 -10.40
N GLU A 178 8.21 10.35 -11.06
CA GLU A 178 7.46 10.82 -12.22
C GLU A 178 8.31 10.57 -13.46
N ILE A 179 7.77 9.84 -14.45
CA ILE A 179 8.50 9.39 -15.61
C ILE A 179 7.92 10.08 -16.85
N GLU A 180 8.78 10.60 -17.71
CA GLU A 180 8.41 11.27 -18.94
C GLU A 180 7.65 10.35 -19.91
N GLY A 181 6.51 10.83 -20.45
CA GLY A 181 5.66 10.09 -21.37
C GLY A 181 4.56 9.31 -20.66
N ASN A 182 3.95 8.36 -21.37
CA ASN A 182 2.77 7.62 -20.91
C ASN A 182 2.94 6.08 -20.92
N VAL A 183 4.13 5.60 -21.24
CA VAL A 183 4.43 4.17 -21.23
C VAL A 183 4.80 3.76 -19.81
N PRO A 184 4.05 2.84 -19.17
CA PRO A 184 4.41 2.33 -17.85
C PRO A 184 5.80 1.69 -17.83
N ALA A 185 6.51 1.89 -16.74
CA ALA A 185 7.90 1.45 -16.59
C ALA A 185 8.04 0.30 -15.56
N GLU A 186 7.02 -0.54 -15.41
CA GLU A 186 7.06 -1.63 -14.45
C GLU A 186 8.25 -2.56 -14.72
N HIS A 187 8.99 -2.89 -13.66
CA HIS A 187 10.23 -3.69 -13.70
C HIS A 187 11.38 -3.09 -14.54
N ALA A 188 11.30 -1.81 -14.88
CA ALA A 188 12.33 -1.13 -15.63
C ALA A 188 13.54 -0.77 -14.76
N ILE A 189 14.75 -0.81 -15.34
CA ILE A 189 15.99 -0.41 -14.68
C ILE A 189 16.09 1.10 -14.64
N VAL A 190 16.50 1.64 -13.49
CA VAL A 190 16.78 3.06 -13.31
C VAL A 190 18.28 3.31 -13.46
N TYR A 191 18.62 4.27 -14.28
CA TYR A 191 20.00 4.69 -14.55
C TYR A 191 20.26 6.12 -14.10
N TYR A 192 21.47 6.36 -13.61
CA TYR A 192 22.04 7.68 -13.49
C TYR A 192 22.85 8.01 -14.76
N ARG A 193 22.65 9.20 -15.33
CA ARG A 193 23.33 9.66 -16.55
C ARG A 193 23.21 8.68 -17.74
N LYS A 194 22.10 7.92 -17.81
CA LYS A 194 21.82 6.92 -18.86
C LYS A 194 22.80 5.74 -18.95
N SER A 195 23.78 5.63 -18.09
CA SER A 195 24.84 4.63 -18.18
C SER A 195 25.04 3.80 -16.92
N GLN A 196 24.87 4.40 -15.76
CA GLN A 196 25.09 3.72 -14.49
C GLN A 196 23.76 3.21 -13.94
N GLU A 197 23.58 1.91 -13.82
CA GLU A 197 22.44 1.29 -13.15
C GLU A 197 22.45 1.64 -11.67
N VAL A 198 21.33 2.18 -11.17
CA VAL A 198 21.19 2.64 -9.78
C VAL A 198 19.97 2.09 -9.07
N GLY A 199 19.12 1.34 -9.75
CA GLY A 199 17.95 0.73 -9.13
C GLY A 199 16.93 0.15 -10.08
N LEU A 200 15.78 -0.21 -9.53
CA LEU A 200 14.70 -0.90 -10.24
C LEU A 200 13.35 -0.28 -9.88
N VAL A 201 12.52 -0.09 -10.89
CA VAL A 201 11.09 0.23 -10.74
C VAL A 201 10.35 -1.04 -10.32
N SER A 202 9.62 -0.99 -9.22
CA SER A 202 8.81 -2.12 -8.75
C SER A 202 7.38 -2.07 -9.26
N SER A 203 6.78 -0.88 -9.26
CA SER A 203 5.41 -0.64 -9.72
C SER A 203 5.35 0.66 -10.52
N ALA A 204 4.63 0.64 -11.64
CA ALA A 204 4.46 1.84 -12.46
C ALA A 204 3.13 1.84 -13.21
N MET A 205 2.57 3.04 -13.45
CA MET A 205 1.38 3.21 -14.27
C MET A 205 1.22 4.65 -14.73
N TRP A 206 0.42 4.85 -15.78
CA TRP A 206 -0.20 6.14 -16.03
C TRP A 206 -1.30 6.39 -15.00
N SER A 207 -1.17 7.45 -14.21
CA SER A 207 -2.19 7.84 -13.24
C SER A 207 -3.25 8.72 -13.90
N PRO A 208 -4.52 8.27 -13.95
CA PRO A 208 -5.61 9.08 -14.50
C PRO A 208 -5.89 10.33 -13.64
N MET A 209 -5.73 10.21 -12.31
CA MET A 209 -6.00 11.31 -11.40
C MET A 209 -4.86 12.34 -11.37
N ALA A 210 -3.60 11.89 -11.29
CA ALA A 210 -2.44 12.79 -11.33
C ALA A 210 -2.11 13.26 -12.75
N LYS A 211 -2.67 12.64 -13.80
CA LYS A 211 -2.42 12.91 -15.24
C LYS A 211 -0.94 12.85 -15.59
N ARG A 212 -0.23 11.87 -15.03
CA ARG A 212 1.20 11.66 -15.24
C ARG A 212 1.57 10.18 -15.04
N ASN A 213 2.72 9.80 -15.56
CA ASN A 213 3.27 8.47 -15.40
C ASN A 213 4.02 8.41 -14.07
N ILE A 214 3.52 7.61 -13.14
CA ILE A 214 4.04 7.47 -11.77
C ILE A 214 4.62 6.09 -11.54
N ALA A 215 5.62 6.02 -10.66
CA ALA A 215 6.25 4.75 -10.30
C ALA A 215 6.77 4.76 -8.86
N ILE A 216 6.87 3.58 -8.28
CA ILE A 216 7.66 3.30 -7.07
C ILE A 216 8.92 2.58 -7.51
N ALA A 217 10.06 3.00 -7.00
CA ALA A 217 11.36 2.42 -7.34
C ALA A 217 12.24 2.27 -6.11
N SER A 218 13.04 1.20 -6.08
CA SER A 218 14.10 0.98 -5.09
C SER A 218 15.43 1.40 -5.71
N LEU A 219 16.05 2.45 -5.17
CA LEU A 219 17.33 2.99 -5.65
C LEU A 219 18.44 2.70 -4.66
N GLN A 220 19.65 2.46 -5.16
CA GLN A 220 20.86 2.39 -4.35
C GLN A 220 21.25 3.78 -3.86
N ARG A 221 21.53 3.94 -2.58
CA ARG A 221 22.08 5.20 -2.06
C ARG A 221 23.46 5.46 -2.66
N PRO A 222 23.80 6.71 -2.96
CA PRO A 222 23.10 7.95 -2.60
C PRO A 222 22.03 8.41 -3.62
N TYR A 223 21.71 7.63 -4.65
CA TYR A 223 20.71 7.97 -5.65
C TYR A 223 19.30 7.91 -5.06
N GLY A 224 18.49 8.92 -5.41
CA GLY A 224 17.13 9.05 -4.85
C GLY A 224 17.09 9.64 -3.43
N ASP A 225 18.25 9.91 -2.84
CA ASP A 225 18.42 10.52 -1.51
C ASP A 225 19.13 11.88 -1.65
N THR A 226 20.46 11.88 -1.82
CA THR A 226 21.26 13.10 -2.06
C THR A 226 21.46 13.40 -3.54
N ILE A 227 21.51 12.38 -4.40
CA ILE A 227 21.56 12.52 -5.86
C ILE A 227 20.17 12.25 -6.41
N VAL A 228 19.45 13.30 -6.76
CA VAL A 228 18.05 13.25 -7.20
C VAL A 228 17.85 13.63 -8.66
N ASP A 229 18.87 14.20 -9.28
CA ASP A 229 18.84 14.67 -10.68
C ASP A 229 19.42 13.64 -11.65
N ASP A 230 19.16 13.84 -12.94
CA ASP A 230 19.69 13.08 -14.08
C ASP A 230 19.41 11.56 -13.98
N LEU A 231 18.22 11.23 -13.45
CA LEU A 231 17.70 9.86 -13.41
C LEU A 231 16.95 9.55 -14.71
N TRP A 232 17.15 8.33 -15.19
CA TRP A 232 16.56 7.81 -16.42
C TRP A 232 16.02 6.42 -16.20
N VAL A 233 14.95 6.08 -16.90
CA VAL A 233 14.34 4.74 -16.85
C VAL A 233 14.40 4.11 -18.23
N GLU A 234 14.87 2.87 -18.28
CA GLU A 234 14.96 2.07 -19.48
C GLU A 234 13.68 1.25 -19.66
N ILE A 235 12.86 1.63 -20.64
CA ILE A 235 11.58 0.99 -20.92
C ILE A 235 11.65 0.25 -22.24
N TYR A 236 11.14 -0.97 -22.30
CA TYR A 236 10.94 -1.71 -23.53
C TYR A 236 9.47 -1.64 -23.93
N ALA A 237 9.17 -0.82 -24.93
CA ALA A 237 7.82 -0.65 -25.47
C ALA A 237 7.64 -1.44 -26.76
N MET A 238 6.54 -2.19 -26.87
CA MET A 238 6.19 -2.84 -28.12
C MET A 238 5.59 -1.81 -29.09
N ARG A 239 6.20 -1.65 -30.25
CA ARG A 239 5.72 -0.84 -31.36
C ARG A 239 5.83 -1.63 -32.65
N GLU A 240 4.77 -1.70 -33.42
CA GLU A 240 4.74 -2.42 -34.70
C GLU A 240 5.36 -3.83 -34.62
N LEU A 241 4.97 -4.60 -33.59
CA LEU A 241 5.46 -5.96 -33.31
C LEU A 241 6.96 -6.06 -32.98
N GLN A 242 7.63 -4.94 -32.70
CA GLN A 242 9.03 -4.91 -32.27
C GLN A 242 9.17 -4.22 -30.93
N TYR A 243 10.07 -4.75 -30.09
CA TYR A 243 10.44 -4.07 -28.86
C TYR A 243 11.43 -2.92 -29.15
N GLN A 244 11.04 -1.73 -28.80
CA GLN A 244 11.91 -0.55 -28.85
C GLN A 244 12.37 -0.17 -27.46
N LYS A 245 13.68 0.00 -27.31
CA LYS A 245 14.29 0.52 -26.09
C LYS A 245 14.08 2.03 -26.03
N LEU A 246 13.48 2.50 -24.96
CA LEU A 246 13.23 3.92 -24.68
C LEU A 246 13.97 4.30 -23.40
N MET A 247 14.78 5.36 -23.45
CA MET A 247 15.34 5.99 -22.26
C MET A 247 14.50 7.22 -21.92
N LYS A 248 13.75 7.16 -20.83
CA LYS A 248 12.85 8.22 -20.38
C LYS A 248 13.40 8.90 -19.14
N ARG A 249 13.34 10.23 -19.11
CA ARG A 249 13.76 10.99 -17.93
C ARG A 249 12.82 10.71 -16.77
N ALA A 250 13.37 10.57 -15.57
CA ALA A 250 12.63 10.39 -14.34
C ALA A 250 13.00 11.49 -13.34
N LYS A 251 12.01 11.91 -12.54
CA LYS A 251 12.18 12.85 -11.43
C LYS A 251 11.70 12.21 -10.15
N ILE A 252 12.39 12.46 -9.04
CA ILE A 252 11.88 12.07 -7.72
C ILE A 252 10.59 12.83 -7.46
N ALA A 253 9.57 12.10 -7.04
CA ALA A 253 8.26 12.63 -6.71
C ALA A 253 7.86 12.21 -5.28
N PRO A 254 7.19 13.09 -4.53
CA PRO A 254 6.70 12.74 -3.20
C PRO A 254 5.64 11.66 -3.28
N ARG A 255 5.60 10.78 -2.28
CA ARG A 255 4.49 9.85 -2.03
C ARG A 255 3.67 10.35 -0.84
N PRO A 256 2.35 10.28 -0.84
CA PRO A 256 1.46 9.83 -1.93
C PRO A 256 1.51 10.75 -3.15
N PHE A 257 1.25 10.18 -4.35
CA PHE A 257 1.18 10.95 -5.60
C PHE A 257 -0.09 11.79 -5.69
N ILE A 258 -1.14 11.36 -5.00
CA ILE A 258 -2.43 12.04 -4.85
C ILE A 258 -2.77 12.13 -3.37
N ARG A 259 -3.28 13.27 -2.96
CA ARG A 259 -3.82 13.49 -1.61
C ARG A 259 -5.27 13.93 -1.73
N LEU A 260 -6.14 13.26 -0.99
CA LEU A 260 -7.57 13.53 -0.95
C LEU A 260 -7.96 13.89 0.49
N ASP A 261 -8.38 15.12 0.72
CA ASP A 261 -8.70 15.63 2.06
C ASP A 261 -9.85 14.82 2.72
N ARG A 262 -10.79 14.32 1.91
CA ARG A 262 -11.89 13.48 2.39
C ARG A 262 -11.44 12.19 3.08
N ARG A 263 -10.23 11.69 2.81
CA ARG A 263 -9.67 10.53 3.50
C ARG A 263 -9.62 10.74 5.01
N THR A 264 -9.25 11.94 5.44
CA THR A 264 -8.99 12.27 6.85
C THR A 264 -10.02 13.20 7.48
N ALA A 265 -10.96 13.75 6.70
CA ALA A 265 -11.99 14.66 7.19
C ALA A 265 -12.85 14.00 8.29
N ASN A 266 -13.13 14.71 9.38
CA ASN A 266 -13.99 14.29 10.48
C ASN A 266 -14.99 15.40 10.82
N PRO A 267 -16.31 15.12 10.78
CA PRO A 267 -16.89 13.86 10.33
C PRO A 267 -16.61 13.58 8.83
N PRO A 268 -16.78 12.32 8.36
CA PRO A 268 -16.69 12.04 6.94
C PRO A 268 -17.71 12.86 6.15
N ALA A 269 -17.33 13.30 4.95
CA ALA A 269 -18.27 13.99 4.08
C ALA A 269 -19.33 13.02 3.54
N ASP A 270 -20.57 13.51 3.41
CA ASP A 270 -21.67 12.78 2.82
C ASP A 270 -21.79 13.19 1.35
N PHE A 271 -21.47 12.27 0.43
CA PHE A 271 -21.51 12.46 -1.02
C PHE A 271 -22.65 11.66 -1.64
#